data_224bcbbf94284e74ab77f2446d327125
#
_entry.id   224bcbbf94284e74ab77f2446d327125
#
_cell.length_a   1.000
_cell.length_b   1.000
_cell.length_c   1.000
_cell.angle_alpha   90.00
_cell.angle_beta   90.00
_cell.angle_gamma   90.00
#
_symmetry.space_group_name_H-M   'P 1'
#
loop_
_entity.id
_entity.type
_entity.pdbx_description
1 polymer ?
#
loop_
_entity_poly.entity_id
_entity_poly.type
_entity_poly.pdbx_seq_one_letter_code
_entity_poly.pdbx_strand_id
1 'polypeptide(L)'
;MIKIQTQLCGDVEELQAFMRPEVVSGCDVAVLFALGFPPDSLIPVAKTVAPGVPVFLADCYGIVGFSPAAGRNIELMEAGRGREYGGVGGDGGKGLVAVVFSGGGVVADTDALPPAGAVAHMVVAKAGSDVSSFLAQQATAFYYGGLAKAAYRYVPLEERFEAIPYFFVSTLAVAENPVGATSFTADVKGAVGTLLSQMPAGSRPAAVALFPCFMRGRNEYGINNVEPDAVSALLPGTPVYGMFCHGELGPRRCLGFDSVEKPQQSCTLHSMTTIVAIHAANSA
;
A
#
# COMPACT_ATOMS: atom_id res chain seq x y z
N MET A 1 15.14 7.92 10.90
CA MET A 1 15.18 7.30 9.54
C MET A 1 14.08 6.27 9.50
N ILE A 2 13.15 6.37 8.56
CA ILE A 2 12.05 5.39 8.43
C ILE A 2 12.63 4.06 7.98
N LYS A 3 12.24 2.99 8.69
CA LYS A 3 12.49 1.61 8.33
C LYS A 3 11.15 0.97 7.99
N ILE A 4 11.05 0.34 6.82
CA ILE A 4 9.88 -0.40 6.39
C ILE A 4 10.29 -1.86 6.25
N GLN A 5 9.56 -2.74 6.91
CA GLN A 5 9.69 -4.18 6.78
C GLN A 5 8.37 -4.73 6.25
N THR A 6 8.41 -5.57 5.25
CA THR A 6 7.21 -6.16 4.67
C THR A 6 7.46 -7.58 4.22
N GLN A 7 6.42 -8.41 4.33
CA GLN A 7 6.43 -9.80 3.88
C GLN A 7 5.05 -10.23 3.44
N LEU A 8 4.99 -10.99 2.35
CA LEU A 8 3.84 -11.79 1.95
C LEU A 8 3.90 -13.14 2.66
N CYS A 9 2.82 -13.50 3.33
CA CYS A 9 2.62 -14.74 4.08
C CYS A 9 1.44 -15.51 3.51
N GLY A 10 1.54 -16.83 3.41
CA GLY A 10 0.47 -17.70 2.92
C GLY A 10 -0.61 -17.95 3.96
N ASP A 11 -0.27 -17.86 5.24
CA ASP A 11 -1.16 -18.12 6.36
C ASP A 11 -0.82 -17.28 7.60
N VAL A 12 -1.60 -17.48 8.66
CA VAL A 12 -1.46 -16.75 9.93
C VAL A 12 -0.20 -17.16 10.69
N GLU A 13 0.26 -18.39 10.56
CA GLU A 13 1.47 -18.89 11.25
C GLU A 13 2.72 -18.24 10.67
N GLU A 14 2.82 -18.17 9.34
CA GLU A 14 3.90 -17.44 8.67
C GLU A 14 3.88 -15.95 9.03
N LEU A 15 2.69 -15.35 9.13
CA LEU A 15 2.54 -13.97 9.53
C LEU A 15 2.99 -13.75 10.98
N GLN A 16 2.64 -14.63 11.90
CA GLN A 16 3.12 -14.59 13.29
C GLN A 16 4.64 -14.73 13.37
N ALA A 17 5.20 -15.64 12.57
CA ALA A 17 6.65 -15.83 12.50
C ALA A 17 7.38 -14.58 11.95
N PHE A 18 6.77 -13.85 11.02
CA PHE A 18 7.29 -12.57 10.56
C PHE A 18 7.15 -11.46 11.61
N MET A 19 5.99 -11.35 12.26
CA MET A 19 5.67 -10.33 13.28
C MET A 19 6.33 -10.61 14.66
N ARG A 20 7.46 -11.27 14.65
CA ARG A 20 8.26 -11.58 15.86
C ARG A 20 8.81 -10.30 16.52
N PRO A 21 9.23 -10.37 17.80
CA PRO A 21 9.69 -9.21 18.57
C PRO A 21 10.75 -8.36 17.86
N GLU A 22 11.67 -8.96 17.13
CA GLU A 22 12.75 -8.24 16.43
C GLU A 22 12.23 -7.37 15.28
N VAL A 23 11.08 -7.72 14.70
CA VAL A 23 10.43 -6.95 13.63
C VAL A 23 9.56 -5.85 14.20
N VAL A 24 8.76 -6.16 15.24
CA VAL A 24 7.78 -5.23 15.80
C VAL A 24 8.30 -4.37 16.94
N SER A 25 9.49 -4.66 17.48
CA SER A 25 10.11 -3.84 18.52
C SER A 25 10.43 -2.44 17.99
N GLY A 26 9.83 -1.42 18.63
CA GLY A 26 10.00 -0.02 18.22
C GLY A 26 9.31 0.32 16.91
N CYS A 27 8.32 -0.47 16.47
CA CYS A 27 7.48 -0.07 15.37
C CYS A 27 6.51 1.05 15.80
N ASP A 28 6.21 1.92 14.86
CA ASP A 28 5.28 3.04 15.07
C ASP A 28 3.86 2.68 14.62
N VAL A 29 3.75 1.79 13.63
CA VAL A 29 2.47 1.27 13.13
C VAL A 29 2.68 -0.03 12.37
N ALA A 30 1.68 -0.92 12.44
CA ALA A 30 1.59 -2.11 11.60
C ALA A 30 0.33 -2.06 10.73
N VAL A 31 0.48 -2.39 9.44
CA VAL A 31 -0.63 -2.49 8.48
C VAL A 31 -0.66 -3.90 7.91
N LEU A 32 -1.84 -4.51 7.95
CA LEU A 32 -2.10 -5.82 7.40
C LEU A 32 -3.02 -5.70 6.19
N PHE A 33 -2.59 -6.19 5.04
CA PHE A 33 -3.45 -6.38 3.87
C PHE A 33 -3.82 -7.86 3.79
N ALA A 34 -5.11 -8.17 3.87
CA ALA A 34 -5.60 -9.54 3.91
C ALA A 34 -6.43 -9.87 2.67
N LEU A 35 -6.20 -11.04 2.12
CA LEU A 35 -6.99 -11.64 1.05
C LEU A 35 -7.50 -13.01 1.50
N GLY A 36 -8.81 -13.10 1.76
CA GLY A 36 -9.46 -14.35 2.14
C GLY A 36 -9.26 -14.77 3.60
N PHE A 37 -8.88 -13.86 4.49
CA PHE A 37 -8.78 -14.08 5.93
C PHE A 37 -9.75 -13.16 6.68
N PRO A 38 -10.61 -13.71 7.56
CA PRO A 38 -11.50 -12.89 8.38
C PRO A 38 -10.69 -12.15 9.46
N PRO A 39 -11.12 -10.93 9.88
CA PRO A 39 -10.42 -10.13 10.88
C PRO A 39 -10.09 -10.87 12.17
N ASP A 40 -11.02 -11.68 12.67
CA ASP A 40 -10.85 -12.41 13.94
C ASP A 40 -9.70 -13.40 13.91
N SER A 41 -9.39 -13.97 12.74
CA SER A 41 -8.24 -14.88 12.59
C SER A 41 -6.89 -14.19 12.77
N LEU A 42 -6.85 -12.85 12.69
CA LEU A 42 -5.64 -12.03 12.78
C LEU A 42 -5.42 -11.40 14.16
N ILE A 43 -6.36 -11.60 15.10
CA ILE A 43 -6.21 -11.14 16.48
C ILE A 43 -4.91 -11.63 17.14
N PRO A 44 -4.53 -12.92 17.02
CA PRO A 44 -3.27 -13.39 17.59
C PRO A 44 -2.04 -12.65 17.08
N VAL A 45 -2.05 -12.25 15.80
CA VAL A 45 -0.98 -11.45 15.20
C VAL A 45 -0.97 -10.03 15.75
N ALA A 46 -2.14 -9.38 15.81
CA ALA A 46 -2.25 -8.02 16.35
C ALA A 46 -1.75 -7.93 17.81
N LYS A 47 -1.94 -8.98 18.59
CA LYS A 47 -1.46 -9.09 19.97
C LYS A 47 0.07 -9.16 20.09
N THR A 48 0.80 -9.50 19.04
CA THR A 48 2.27 -9.52 19.08
C THR A 48 2.87 -8.11 19.00
N VAL A 49 2.09 -7.14 18.52
CA VAL A 49 2.51 -5.74 18.45
C VAL A 49 2.41 -5.11 19.83
N ALA A 50 3.38 -4.28 20.18
CA ALA A 50 3.43 -3.64 21.51
C ALA A 50 2.15 -2.84 21.82
N PRO A 51 1.67 -2.85 23.07
CA PRO A 51 0.54 -2.04 23.49
C PRO A 51 0.74 -0.56 23.14
N GLY A 52 -0.29 0.05 22.57
CA GLY A 52 -0.25 1.46 22.14
C GLY A 52 0.24 1.69 20.71
N VAL A 53 0.78 0.68 20.04
CA VAL A 53 1.10 0.76 18.61
C VAL A 53 -0.16 0.45 17.80
N PRO A 54 -0.59 1.34 16.89
CA PRO A 54 -1.73 1.09 16.03
C PRO A 54 -1.52 -0.11 15.11
N VAL A 55 -2.53 -0.97 15.01
CA VAL A 55 -2.58 -2.06 14.03
C VAL A 55 -3.82 -1.88 13.17
N PHE A 56 -3.64 -1.73 11.88
CA PHE A 56 -4.71 -1.61 10.90
C PHE A 56 -4.78 -2.84 10.00
N LEU A 57 -5.98 -3.12 9.54
CA LEU A 57 -6.25 -4.23 8.63
C LEU A 57 -7.11 -3.73 7.47
N ALA A 58 -6.73 -4.09 6.25
CA ALA A 58 -7.56 -3.97 5.06
C ALA A 58 -7.94 -5.35 4.52
N ASP A 59 -9.24 -5.60 4.35
CA ASP A 59 -9.74 -6.73 3.55
C ASP A 59 -9.72 -6.32 2.07
N CYS A 60 -8.96 -7.04 1.26
CA CYS A 60 -8.54 -6.61 -0.06
C CYS A 60 -9.17 -7.45 -1.18
N TYR A 61 -9.24 -6.90 -2.39
CA TYR A 61 -9.59 -7.61 -3.62
C TYR A 61 -8.43 -8.42 -4.20
N GLY A 62 -7.23 -8.10 -3.79
CA GLY A 62 -5.98 -8.74 -4.09
C GLY A 62 -4.88 -8.04 -3.30
N ILE A 63 -3.72 -8.66 -3.24
CA ILE A 63 -2.55 -8.16 -2.50
C ILE A 63 -1.28 -8.29 -3.34
N VAL A 64 -0.32 -7.43 -3.05
CA VAL A 64 1.03 -7.47 -3.63
C VAL A 64 2.03 -7.47 -2.48
N GLY A 65 2.99 -8.38 -2.49
CA GLY A 65 3.99 -8.44 -1.44
C GLY A 65 5.24 -9.23 -1.80
N PHE A 66 6.31 -9.01 -1.06
CA PHE A 66 7.53 -9.79 -1.19
C PHE A 66 7.38 -11.16 -0.50
N SER A 67 7.59 -12.23 -1.27
CA SER A 67 7.60 -13.61 -0.77
C SER A 67 9.04 -14.08 -0.57
N PRO A 68 9.50 -14.31 0.67
CA PRO A 68 10.83 -14.87 0.92
C PRO A 68 11.01 -16.25 0.29
N ALA A 69 9.98 -17.10 0.30
CA ALA A 69 10.01 -18.43 -0.27
C ALA A 69 10.22 -18.43 -1.79
N ALA A 70 9.64 -17.44 -2.48
CA ALA A 70 9.82 -17.27 -3.93
C ALA A 70 11.02 -16.38 -4.28
N GLY A 71 11.60 -15.65 -3.32
CA GLY A 71 12.68 -14.70 -3.54
C GLY A 71 12.30 -13.50 -4.40
N ARG A 72 11.01 -13.19 -4.53
CA ARG A 72 10.48 -12.12 -5.39
C ARG A 72 9.17 -11.52 -4.88
N ASN A 73 8.77 -10.41 -5.48
CA ASN A 73 7.45 -9.84 -5.28
C ASN A 73 6.39 -10.66 -6.02
N ILE A 74 5.23 -10.88 -5.39
CA ILE A 74 4.12 -11.68 -5.91
C ILE A 74 2.82 -10.93 -5.75
N GLU A 75 1.91 -11.07 -6.72
CA GLU A 75 0.52 -10.68 -6.63
C GLU A 75 -0.39 -11.89 -6.41
N LEU A 76 -1.42 -11.72 -5.59
CA LEU A 76 -2.50 -12.66 -5.38
C LEU A 76 -3.83 -11.93 -5.57
N MET A 77 -4.77 -12.54 -6.26
CA MET A 77 -6.09 -11.95 -6.54
C MET A 77 -7.23 -12.85 -6.09
N GLU A 78 -8.35 -12.23 -5.69
CA GLU A 78 -9.58 -12.93 -5.34
C GLU A 78 -10.11 -13.77 -6.50
N ALA A 79 -10.60 -14.98 -6.21
CA ALA A 79 -11.15 -15.89 -7.22
C ALA A 79 -12.33 -15.27 -7.97
N GLY A 80 -12.26 -15.30 -9.29
CA GLY A 80 -13.31 -14.81 -10.18
C GLY A 80 -13.51 -13.30 -10.19
N ARG A 81 -12.81 -12.55 -9.35
CA ARG A 81 -12.93 -11.09 -9.30
C ARG A 81 -12.50 -10.47 -10.62
N GLY A 82 -13.34 -9.58 -11.15
CA GLY A 82 -13.12 -8.93 -12.44
C GLY A 82 -13.84 -9.60 -13.61
N ARG A 83 -14.29 -10.86 -13.50
CA ARG A 83 -15.05 -11.52 -14.57
C ARG A 83 -16.34 -10.80 -14.91
N GLU A 84 -16.99 -10.22 -13.92
CA GLU A 84 -18.18 -9.40 -14.05
C GLU A 84 -17.96 -8.14 -14.90
N TYR A 85 -16.71 -7.75 -15.11
CA TYR A 85 -16.29 -6.60 -15.94
C TYR A 85 -15.53 -7.03 -17.20
N GLY A 86 -15.56 -8.33 -17.54
CA GLY A 86 -14.91 -8.83 -18.76
C GLY A 86 -13.46 -9.29 -18.60
N GLY A 87 -12.90 -9.26 -17.38
CA GLY A 87 -11.55 -9.79 -17.11
C GLY A 87 -11.51 -11.31 -17.02
N VAL A 88 -10.31 -11.90 -17.03
CA VAL A 88 -10.12 -13.36 -16.91
C VAL A 88 -10.42 -13.91 -15.52
N GLY A 89 -10.49 -13.03 -14.51
CA GLY A 89 -10.70 -13.36 -13.12
C GLY A 89 -9.42 -13.73 -12.38
N GLY A 90 -9.44 -13.52 -11.06
CA GLY A 90 -8.37 -13.91 -10.16
C GLY A 90 -8.20 -15.43 -10.07
N ASP A 91 -7.05 -15.85 -9.58
CA ASP A 91 -6.65 -17.27 -9.44
C ASP A 91 -7.15 -17.93 -8.14
N GLY A 92 -7.79 -17.17 -7.27
CA GLY A 92 -8.28 -17.68 -5.99
C GLY A 92 -7.22 -17.75 -4.92
N GLY A 93 -6.13 -17.02 -5.08
CA GLY A 93 -5.10 -16.91 -4.07
C GLY A 93 -5.62 -16.43 -2.73
N LYS A 94 -5.01 -16.91 -1.65
CA LYS A 94 -5.17 -16.37 -0.30
C LYS A 94 -3.80 -15.93 0.20
N GLY A 95 -3.78 -14.89 0.99
CA GLY A 95 -2.51 -14.43 1.55
C GLY A 95 -2.68 -13.20 2.43
N LEU A 96 -1.58 -12.86 3.08
CA LEU A 96 -1.47 -11.74 4.01
C LEU A 96 -0.19 -10.97 3.69
N VAL A 97 -0.27 -9.66 3.62
CA VAL A 97 0.92 -8.81 3.55
C VAL A 97 0.97 -7.96 4.81
N ALA A 98 2.04 -8.13 5.58
CA ALA A 98 2.33 -7.24 6.69
C ALA A 98 3.29 -6.13 6.26
N VAL A 99 3.02 -4.92 6.70
CA VAL A 99 3.90 -3.75 6.54
C VAL A 99 4.12 -3.13 7.91
N VAL A 100 5.34 -3.11 8.36
CA VAL A 100 5.75 -2.56 9.66
C VAL A 100 6.59 -1.31 9.42
N PHE A 101 6.12 -0.19 9.93
CA PHE A 101 6.81 1.09 9.85
C PHE A 101 7.46 1.40 11.20
N SER A 102 8.72 1.81 11.18
CA SER A 102 9.51 2.16 12.38
C SER A 102 10.43 3.36 12.09
N GLY A 103 10.85 4.05 13.12
CA GLY A 103 11.93 5.05 13.01
C GLY A 103 11.51 6.50 13.23
N GLY A 104 10.41 6.70 13.92
CA GLY A 104 9.93 8.04 14.31
C GLY A 104 9.40 8.89 13.14
N GLY A 105 8.27 9.52 13.33
CA GLY A 105 7.61 10.35 12.33
C GLY A 105 6.52 9.65 11.53
N VAL A 106 6.19 8.40 11.86
CA VAL A 106 4.99 7.74 11.35
C VAL A 106 3.85 8.06 12.29
N VAL A 107 2.81 8.70 11.78
CA VAL A 107 1.56 8.94 12.50
C VAL A 107 0.47 8.17 11.80
N ALA A 108 -0.23 7.33 12.55
CA ALA A 108 -1.41 6.62 12.09
C ALA A 108 -2.62 7.14 12.86
N ASP A 109 -3.67 7.52 12.15
CA ASP A 109 -4.89 8.03 12.76
C ASP A 109 -6.11 7.67 11.91
N THR A 110 -7.23 7.45 12.59
CA THR A 110 -8.52 7.15 11.96
C THR A 110 -9.50 8.30 12.01
N ASP A 111 -9.29 9.27 12.90
CA ASP A 111 -10.29 10.26 13.29
C ASP A 111 -9.80 11.71 13.14
N ALA A 112 -8.51 11.92 12.96
CA ALA A 112 -7.92 13.23 12.79
C ALA A 112 -7.36 13.45 11.39
N LEU A 113 -7.26 14.70 10.98
CA LEU A 113 -6.57 15.08 9.75
C LEU A 113 -5.06 14.84 9.91
N PRO A 114 -4.35 14.43 8.85
CA PRO A 114 -2.90 14.28 8.91
C PRO A 114 -2.22 15.55 9.43
N PRO A 115 -1.16 15.40 10.24
CA PRO A 115 -0.47 16.56 10.81
C PRO A 115 0.12 17.45 9.71
N ALA A 116 0.07 18.74 9.92
CA ALA A 116 0.71 19.71 9.05
C ALA A 116 2.22 19.43 8.98
N GLY A 117 2.78 19.36 7.78
CA GLY A 117 4.20 19.10 7.56
C GLY A 117 4.56 17.63 7.30
N ALA A 118 3.63 16.68 7.41
CA ALA A 118 3.87 15.34 6.87
C ALA A 118 3.86 15.37 5.33
N VAL A 119 4.79 14.62 4.73
CA VAL A 119 5.09 14.76 3.30
C VAL A 119 4.25 13.81 2.44
N ALA A 120 3.90 12.63 2.96
CA ALA A 120 3.09 11.66 2.25
C ALA A 120 2.18 10.86 3.18
N HIS A 121 1.02 10.48 2.69
CA HIS A 121 0.02 9.71 3.42
C HIS A 121 -0.45 8.52 2.60
N MET A 122 -0.23 7.32 3.13
CA MET A 122 -0.93 6.14 2.65
C MET A 122 -2.35 6.17 3.19
N VAL A 123 -3.34 6.14 2.32
CA VAL A 123 -4.77 6.12 2.69
C VAL A 123 -5.39 4.82 2.23
N VAL A 124 -6.00 4.10 3.17
CA VAL A 124 -6.82 2.94 2.86
C VAL A 124 -8.22 3.19 3.38
N ALA A 125 -9.20 3.16 2.48
CA ALA A 125 -10.57 3.41 2.82
C ALA A 125 -11.47 2.25 2.39
N LYS A 126 -12.58 2.06 3.09
CA LYS A 126 -13.62 1.13 2.68
C LYS A 126 -14.28 1.63 1.39
N ALA A 127 -14.51 0.76 0.42
CA ALA A 127 -15.27 1.07 -0.79
C ALA A 127 -16.67 1.61 -0.44
N GLY A 128 -17.03 2.73 -1.04
CA GLY A 128 -18.27 3.45 -0.73
C GLY A 128 -18.18 4.47 0.41
N SER A 129 -17.04 4.59 1.10
CA SER A 129 -16.80 5.68 2.04
C SER A 129 -16.59 7.01 1.29
N ASP A 130 -17.11 8.10 1.84
CA ASP A 130 -16.85 9.44 1.31
C ASP A 130 -15.44 9.92 1.70
N VAL A 131 -14.47 9.59 0.86
CA VAL A 131 -13.10 10.07 1.01
C VAL A 131 -12.86 11.38 0.26
N SER A 132 -13.79 11.81 -0.59
CA SER A 132 -13.64 12.99 -1.44
C SER A 132 -13.63 14.26 -0.61
N SER A 133 -14.50 14.37 0.39
CA SER A 133 -14.55 15.50 1.31
C SER A 133 -13.30 15.60 2.18
N PHE A 134 -12.74 14.46 2.60
CA PHE A 134 -11.51 14.38 3.36
C PHE A 134 -10.31 14.84 2.51
N LEU A 135 -10.20 14.35 1.28
CA LEU A 135 -9.08 14.66 0.40
C LEU A 135 -9.12 16.09 -0.13
N ALA A 136 -10.31 16.67 -0.33
CA ALA A 136 -10.48 18.06 -0.74
C ALA A 136 -9.97 19.08 0.30
N GLN A 137 -9.95 18.71 1.57
CA GLN A 137 -9.49 19.57 2.66
C GLN A 137 -7.95 19.62 2.80
N GLN A 138 -7.22 18.71 2.13
CA GLN A 138 -5.79 18.50 2.33
C GLN A 138 -4.96 18.86 1.08
N ALA A 139 -5.04 20.12 0.65
CA ALA A 139 -4.41 20.59 -0.58
C ALA A 139 -2.86 20.58 -0.58
N THR A 140 -2.18 20.24 0.51
CA THR A 140 -0.74 20.42 0.67
C THR A 140 0.07 19.14 0.86
N ALA A 141 -0.58 17.96 0.93
CA ALA A 141 0.09 16.68 1.18
C ALA A 141 -0.08 15.70 0.02
N PHE A 142 0.86 14.78 -0.13
CA PHE A 142 0.77 13.68 -1.08
C PHE A 142 -0.03 12.52 -0.49
N TYR A 143 -1.00 12.02 -1.24
CA TYR A 143 -1.78 10.85 -0.87
C TYR A 143 -1.55 9.73 -1.89
N TYR A 144 -1.42 8.51 -1.39
CA TYR A 144 -1.38 7.31 -2.20
C TYR A 144 -2.13 6.19 -1.48
N GLY A 145 -2.73 5.26 -2.21
CA GLY A 145 -3.49 4.18 -1.61
C GLY A 145 -4.69 3.79 -2.44
N GLY A 146 -5.78 3.39 -1.77
CA GLY A 146 -6.99 3.01 -2.49
C GLY A 146 -8.11 2.48 -1.63
N LEU A 147 -9.19 2.05 -2.31
CA LEU A 147 -10.39 1.52 -1.69
C LEU A 147 -10.31 0.00 -1.55
N ALA A 148 -10.37 -0.48 -0.31
CA ALA A 148 -10.46 -1.89 0.08
C ALA A 148 -11.94 -2.31 0.21
N LYS A 149 -12.24 -3.61 0.36
CA LYS A 149 -13.57 -4.10 0.71
C LYS A 149 -14.00 -3.57 2.07
N ALA A 150 -13.08 -3.60 3.04
CA ALA A 150 -13.28 -3.09 4.37
C ALA A 150 -11.94 -2.65 4.99
N ALA A 151 -12.02 -1.74 5.95
CA ALA A 151 -10.91 -1.29 6.76
C ALA A 151 -11.24 -1.46 8.24
N TYR A 152 -10.23 -1.80 9.04
CA TYR A 152 -10.39 -2.10 10.45
C TYR A 152 -9.23 -1.53 11.26
N ARG A 153 -9.49 -1.23 12.53
CA ARG A 153 -8.51 -0.91 13.58
C ARG A 153 -8.57 -1.99 14.64
N TYR A 154 -7.42 -2.47 15.10
CA TYR A 154 -7.37 -3.34 16.27
C TYR A 154 -7.59 -2.56 17.56
N VAL A 155 -8.51 -3.03 18.41
CA VAL A 155 -8.83 -2.46 19.72
C VAL A 155 -8.27 -3.40 20.80
N PRO A 156 -7.10 -3.09 21.41
CA PRO A 156 -6.41 -4.04 22.30
C PRO A 156 -7.21 -4.44 23.54
N LEU A 157 -7.94 -3.48 24.14
CA LEU A 157 -8.73 -3.74 25.35
C LEU A 157 -9.93 -4.67 25.11
N GLU A 158 -10.44 -4.70 23.90
CA GLU A 158 -11.59 -5.52 23.50
C GLU A 158 -11.16 -6.76 22.71
N GLU A 159 -9.87 -6.87 22.42
CA GLU A 159 -9.25 -7.96 21.65
C GLU A 159 -9.99 -8.26 20.33
N ARG A 160 -10.39 -7.20 19.62
CA ARG A 160 -11.12 -7.33 18.35
C ARG A 160 -10.66 -6.31 17.31
N PHE A 161 -10.97 -6.58 16.07
CA PHE A 161 -10.91 -5.60 15.00
C PHE A 161 -12.26 -4.87 14.88
N GLU A 162 -12.21 -3.54 14.94
CA GLU A 162 -13.36 -2.65 14.75
C GLU A 162 -13.35 -2.10 13.33
N ALA A 163 -14.49 -2.17 12.64
CA ALA A 163 -14.63 -1.61 11.31
C ALA A 163 -14.59 -0.09 11.36
N ILE A 164 -13.80 0.49 10.47
CA ILE A 164 -13.62 1.95 10.32
C ILE A 164 -13.81 2.35 8.86
N PRO A 165 -14.20 3.62 8.59
CA PRO A 165 -14.39 4.06 7.21
C PRO A 165 -13.08 4.16 6.44
N TYR A 166 -11.99 4.55 7.10
CA TYR A 166 -10.65 4.68 6.53
C TYR A 166 -9.59 4.71 7.63
N PHE A 167 -8.35 4.50 7.25
CA PHE A 167 -7.17 4.88 8.03
C PHE A 167 -6.11 5.48 7.10
N PHE A 168 -5.19 6.21 7.69
CA PHE A 168 -4.00 6.66 6.97
C PHE A 168 -2.74 6.47 7.81
N VAL A 169 -1.63 6.28 7.12
CA VAL A 169 -0.30 6.23 7.69
C VAL A 169 0.50 7.36 7.10
N SER A 170 0.86 8.32 7.94
CA SER A 170 1.66 9.46 7.55
C SER A 170 3.13 9.10 7.66
N THR A 171 3.86 9.27 6.59
CA THR A 171 5.29 9.06 6.58
C THR A 171 6.00 10.38 6.28
N LEU A 172 7.09 10.64 6.97
CA LEU A 172 8.02 11.71 6.59
C LEU A 172 8.87 11.30 5.37
N ALA A 173 8.47 10.25 4.69
CA ALA A 173 9.18 9.71 3.55
C ALA A 173 9.19 10.69 2.40
N VAL A 174 10.36 11.02 1.98
CA VAL A 174 10.67 11.92 0.90
C VAL A 174 10.54 11.18 -0.43
N ALA A 175 9.34 10.80 -0.79
CA ALA A 175 9.05 10.54 -2.18
C ALA A 175 8.19 11.71 -2.66
N GLU A 176 8.80 12.68 -3.31
CA GLU A 176 8.13 13.91 -3.71
C GLU A 176 7.01 13.72 -4.73
N ASN A 177 6.80 12.53 -5.26
CA ASN A 177 5.68 12.23 -6.15
C ASN A 177 5.27 10.76 -6.10
N PRO A 178 4.17 10.39 -5.47
CA PRO A 178 3.45 9.21 -5.88
C PRO A 178 2.90 9.45 -7.29
N VAL A 179 3.15 8.54 -8.21
CA VAL A 179 2.77 8.71 -9.61
C VAL A 179 1.72 7.70 -9.97
N GLY A 180 0.60 8.20 -10.48
CA GLY A 180 -0.38 7.36 -11.12
C GLY A 180 0.10 6.92 -12.50
N ALA A 181 0.22 5.62 -12.73
CA ALA A 181 0.40 5.09 -14.08
C ALA A 181 -0.97 4.78 -14.69
N THR A 182 -1.16 5.24 -15.92
CA THR A 182 -2.33 4.90 -16.72
C THR A 182 -1.92 3.86 -17.75
N SER A 183 -2.48 2.71 -17.67
CA SER A 183 -2.74 1.76 -18.73
C SER A 183 -1.77 0.67 -19.17
N PHE A 184 -0.51 0.51 -18.86
CA PHE A 184 0.27 -0.69 -19.28
C PHE A 184 1.60 -0.86 -18.53
N THR A 185 2.24 -2.03 -18.65
CA THR A 185 3.55 -2.35 -18.04
C THR A 185 4.62 -1.29 -18.31
N ALA A 186 4.60 -0.70 -19.51
CA ALA A 186 5.51 0.39 -19.87
C ALA A 186 5.33 1.62 -18.97
N ASP A 187 4.10 1.93 -18.58
CA ASP A 187 3.79 3.10 -17.75
C ASP A 187 4.27 2.93 -16.32
N VAL A 188 4.14 1.74 -15.75
CA VAL A 188 4.69 1.44 -14.40
C VAL A 188 6.21 1.62 -14.41
N LYS A 189 6.90 1.13 -15.43
CA LYS A 189 8.35 1.33 -15.57
C LYS A 189 8.71 2.80 -15.73
N GLY A 190 7.98 3.52 -16.56
CA GLY A 190 8.16 4.96 -16.76
C GLY A 190 7.94 5.76 -15.47
N ALA A 191 6.87 5.43 -14.73
CA ALA A 191 6.57 6.03 -13.45
C ALA A 191 7.69 5.78 -12.42
N VAL A 192 8.11 4.53 -12.24
CA VAL A 192 9.22 4.18 -11.34
C VAL A 192 10.51 4.87 -11.75
N GLY A 193 10.86 4.89 -13.05
CA GLY A 193 12.04 5.57 -13.57
C GLY A 193 12.03 7.08 -13.27
N THR A 194 10.88 7.72 -13.43
CA THR A 194 10.71 9.14 -13.11
C THR A 194 10.85 9.40 -11.61
N LEU A 195 10.20 8.59 -10.76
CA LEU A 195 10.34 8.72 -9.31
C LEU A 195 11.78 8.55 -8.86
N LEU A 196 12.52 7.59 -9.44
CA LEU A 196 13.93 7.39 -9.15
C LEU A 196 14.77 8.59 -9.52
N SER A 197 14.49 9.26 -10.65
CA SER A 197 15.21 10.45 -11.07
C SER A 197 14.96 11.67 -10.16
N GLN A 198 13.86 11.66 -9.41
CA GLN A 198 13.47 12.72 -8.48
C GLN A 198 13.87 12.43 -7.02
N MET A 199 14.42 11.25 -6.75
CA MET A 199 14.89 10.93 -5.40
C MET A 199 16.02 11.85 -4.95
N PRO A 200 16.04 12.23 -3.67
CA PRO A 200 17.14 13.05 -3.13
C PRO A 200 18.50 12.39 -3.36
N ALA A 201 19.49 13.19 -3.68
CA ALA A 201 20.86 12.70 -3.85
C ALA A 201 21.33 11.95 -2.58
N GLY A 202 21.92 10.78 -2.78
CA GLY A 202 22.37 9.94 -1.66
C GLY A 202 21.26 9.16 -0.95
N SER A 203 20.03 9.17 -1.44
CA SER A 203 18.99 8.27 -0.97
C SER A 203 18.90 6.99 -1.82
N ARG A 204 18.28 5.94 -1.24
CA ARG A 204 18.01 4.68 -1.93
C ARG A 204 16.57 4.25 -1.69
N PRO A 205 15.94 3.50 -2.62
CA PRO A 205 14.65 2.91 -2.37
C PRO A 205 14.70 1.93 -1.20
N ALA A 206 13.79 2.10 -0.23
CA ALA A 206 13.63 1.21 0.92
C ALA A 206 12.49 0.22 0.71
N ALA A 207 11.40 0.68 0.09
CA ALA A 207 10.25 -0.14 -0.29
C ALA A 207 9.45 0.59 -1.37
N VAL A 208 8.63 -0.15 -2.11
CA VAL A 208 7.67 0.39 -3.08
C VAL A 208 6.26 0.01 -2.66
N ALA A 209 5.40 1.00 -2.52
CA ALA A 209 3.96 0.80 -2.38
C ALA A 209 3.32 0.75 -3.77
N LEU A 210 2.50 -0.28 -4.03
CA LEU A 210 1.84 -0.52 -5.31
C LEU A 210 0.34 -0.75 -5.07
N PHE A 211 -0.47 0.16 -5.61
CA PHE A 211 -1.93 0.12 -5.46
C PHE A 211 -2.60 0.08 -6.84
N PRO A 212 -2.65 -1.09 -7.49
CA PRO A 212 -3.30 -1.25 -8.77
C PRO A 212 -4.82 -1.36 -8.62
N CYS A 213 -5.55 -0.94 -9.66
CA CYS A 213 -6.95 -1.26 -9.80
C CYS A 213 -7.16 -2.79 -9.83
N PHE A 214 -8.22 -3.29 -9.19
CA PHE A 214 -8.53 -4.72 -9.20
C PHE A 214 -8.81 -5.28 -10.62
N MET A 215 -9.12 -4.40 -11.57
CA MET A 215 -9.24 -4.76 -12.99
C MET A 215 -7.89 -4.95 -13.70
N ARG A 216 -6.80 -4.53 -13.08
CA ARG A 216 -5.43 -4.74 -13.58
C ARG A 216 -4.88 -6.10 -13.13
N GLY A 217 -3.56 -6.27 -13.13
CA GLY A 217 -2.96 -7.55 -12.79
C GLY A 217 -3.43 -8.66 -13.72
N ARG A 218 -3.71 -9.84 -13.19
CA ARG A 218 -4.18 -10.98 -13.99
C ARG A 218 -5.44 -10.68 -14.80
N ASN A 219 -6.34 -9.82 -14.33
CA ASN A 219 -7.56 -9.49 -15.06
C ASN A 219 -7.27 -8.83 -16.42
N GLU A 220 -6.33 -7.92 -16.46
CA GLU A 220 -5.92 -7.20 -17.67
C GLU A 220 -4.91 -8.01 -18.50
N TYR A 221 -3.90 -8.58 -17.83
CA TYR A 221 -2.76 -9.18 -18.52
C TYR A 221 -2.89 -10.67 -18.80
N GLY A 222 -3.88 -11.34 -18.21
CA GLY A 222 -4.06 -12.79 -18.28
C GLY A 222 -3.09 -13.62 -17.45
N ILE A 223 -2.05 -13.00 -16.92
CA ILE A 223 -1.02 -13.61 -16.07
C ILE A 223 -0.77 -12.77 -14.82
N ASN A 224 -0.25 -13.38 -13.76
CA ASN A 224 0.12 -12.72 -12.52
C ASN A 224 1.48 -12.02 -12.61
N ASN A 225 1.72 -11.11 -11.68
CA ASN A 225 3.00 -10.47 -11.37
C ASN A 225 3.54 -9.49 -12.43
N VAL A 226 2.76 -9.09 -13.41
CA VAL A 226 3.23 -8.18 -14.47
C VAL A 226 3.74 -6.86 -13.91
N GLU A 227 2.98 -6.25 -13.01
CA GLU A 227 3.37 -4.96 -12.42
C GLU A 227 4.45 -5.10 -11.34
N PRO A 228 4.37 -6.05 -10.39
CA PRO A 228 5.47 -6.30 -9.47
C PRO A 228 6.80 -6.66 -10.15
N ASP A 229 6.76 -7.44 -11.23
CA ASP A 229 7.96 -7.78 -12.02
C ASP A 229 8.51 -6.55 -12.76
N ALA A 230 7.64 -5.65 -13.25
CA ALA A 230 8.05 -4.39 -13.85
C ALA A 230 8.80 -3.49 -12.85
N VAL A 231 8.33 -3.43 -11.60
CA VAL A 231 9.02 -2.72 -10.51
C VAL A 231 10.35 -3.41 -10.18
N SER A 232 10.32 -4.73 -10.00
CA SER A 232 11.51 -5.51 -9.62
C SER A 232 12.62 -5.46 -10.66
N ALA A 233 12.29 -5.30 -11.93
CA ALA A 233 13.26 -5.14 -13.01
C ALA A 233 14.07 -3.84 -12.89
N LEU A 234 13.50 -2.78 -12.32
CA LEU A 234 14.18 -1.49 -12.10
C LEU A 234 14.79 -1.39 -10.69
N LEU A 235 14.21 -2.10 -9.74
CA LEU A 235 14.56 -2.06 -8.32
C LEU A 235 14.76 -3.48 -7.77
N PRO A 236 15.79 -4.20 -8.24
CA PRO A 236 16.03 -5.58 -7.80
C PRO A 236 16.28 -5.62 -6.29
N GLY A 237 15.61 -6.56 -5.61
CA GLY A 237 15.73 -6.73 -4.16
C GLY A 237 14.98 -5.72 -3.30
N THR A 238 14.34 -4.70 -3.90
CA THR A 238 13.49 -3.78 -3.16
C THR A 238 12.12 -4.42 -2.93
N PRO A 239 11.66 -4.52 -1.66
CA PRO A 239 10.36 -5.12 -1.37
C PRO A 239 9.22 -4.23 -1.89
N VAL A 240 8.21 -4.88 -2.49
CA VAL A 240 6.96 -4.25 -2.90
C VAL A 240 5.87 -4.68 -1.92
N TYR A 241 4.97 -3.78 -1.60
CA TYR A 241 3.76 -4.08 -0.83
C TYR A 241 2.56 -3.29 -1.36
N GLY A 242 1.37 -3.78 -1.11
CA GLY A 242 0.14 -3.07 -1.44
C GLY A 242 -1.05 -3.99 -1.64
N MET A 243 -2.08 -3.43 -2.27
CA MET A 243 -3.33 -4.14 -2.52
C MET A 243 -3.95 -3.73 -3.84
N PHE A 244 -4.76 -4.61 -4.40
CA PHE A 244 -5.65 -4.28 -5.52
C PHE A 244 -6.89 -3.53 -5.01
N CYS A 245 -7.20 -2.40 -5.64
CA CYS A 245 -8.16 -1.41 -5.18
C CYS A 245 -9.44 -1.38 -6.04
N HIS A 246 -10.56 -1.04 -5.42
CA HIS A 246 -11.81 -0.68 -6.13
C HIS A 246 -11.90 0.84 -6.35
N GLY A 247 -10.80 1.44 -6.75
CA GLY A 247 -10.54 2.85 -6.93
C GLY A 247 -9.22 3.22 -6.26
N GLU A 248 -8.35 3.87 -6.99
CA GLU A 248 -7.01 4.21 -6.57
C GLU A 248 -6.97 5.67 -6.12
N LEU A 249 -6.33 5.92 -4.98
CA LEU A 249 -6.14 7.26 -4.40
C LEU A 249 -4.73 7.74 -4.70
N GLY A 250 -4.60 8.82 -5.43
CA GLY A 250 -3.29 9.35 -5.81
C GLY A 250 -3.35 10.77 -6.36
N PRO A 251 -2.22 11.33 -6.79
CA PRO A 251 -2.15 12.68 -7.35
C PRO A 251 -3.07 12.85 -8.55
N ARG A 252 -3.61 14.04 -8.71
CA ARG A 252 -4.55 14.36 -9.79
C ARG A 252 -3.96 14.21 -11.19
N ARG A 253 -2.63 14.39 -11.35
CA ARG A 253 -1.95 14.22 -12.64
C ARG A 253 -1.13 12.95 -12.62
N CYS A 254 -1.45 12.07 -13.56
CA CYS A 254 -0.56 11.01 -13.95
C CYS A 254 0.63 11.62 -14.71
N LEU A 255 1.84 11.16 -14.45
CA LEU A 255 3.01 11.56 -15.24
C LEU A 255 2.84 11.07 -16.68
N GLY A 256 3.08 11.94 -17.62
CA GLY A 256 3.14 11.59 -19.04
C GLY A 256 2.75 12.68 -20.00
N PHE A 257 2.14 13.77 -19.57
CA PHE A 257 1.76 14.85 -20.48
C PHE A 257 2.02 16.23 -19.88
N ASP A 258 3.00 16.89 -20.43
CA ASP A 258 3.30 18.31 -20.47
C ASP A 258 2.93 19.17 -19.24
N SER A 259 3.88 19.44 -18.42
CA SER A 259 4.33 20.73 -17.95
C SER A 259 5.10 20.62 -16.62
N VAL A 260 6.20 21.34 -16.58
CA VAL A 260 7.07 21.58 -15.42
C VAL A 260 6.38 22.47 -14.35
N GLU A 261 5.08 22.63 -14.41
CA GLU A 261 4.31 23.29 -13.35
C GLU A 261 4.21 22.38 -12.15
N LYS A 262 4.54 22.95 -10.97
CA LYS A 262 4.44 22.30 -9.66
C LYS A 262 3.23 21.37 -9.60
N PRO A 263 3.39 20.10 -9.22
CA PRO A 263 2.28 19.18 -9.14
C PRO A 263 1.19 19.81 -8.27
N GLN A 264 -0.04 19.92 -8.81
CA GLN A 264 -1.17 20.26 -7.99
C GLN A 264 -1.34 19.13 -6.99
N GLN A 265 -1.10 19.42 -5.73
CA GLN A 265 -1.02 18.48 -4.60
C GLN A 265 -2.40 17.92 -4.20
N SER A 266 -3.37 17.91 -5.10
CA SER A 266 -4.70 17.37 -4.82
C SER A 266 -4.75 15.87 -5.09
N CYS A 267 -5.15 15.10 -4.11
CA CYS A 267 -5.50 13.69 -4.30
C CYS A 267 -6.79 13.55 -5.09
N THR A 268 -6.86 12.55 -5.94
CA THR A 268 -8.03 12.21 -6.74
C THR A 268 -8.28 10.71 -6.67
N LEU A 269 -9.54 10.34 -6.75
CA LEU A 269 -9.94 8.96 -6.96
C LEU A 269 -9.83 8.63 -8.45
N HIS A 270 -9.02 7.64 -8.76
CA HIS A 270 -8.81 7.12 -10.10
C HIS A 270 -9.53 5.79 -10.31
N SER A 271 -9.63 5.36 -11.56
CA SER A 271 -10.07 4.03 -11.95
C SER A 271 -9.19 3.50 -13.07
N MET A 272 -8.96 2.19 -13.13
CA MET A 272 -8.12 1.51 -14.14
C MET A 272 -6.65 1.98 -14.13
N THR A 273 -6.17 2.47 -13.00
CA THR A 273 -4.80 2.97 -12.83
C THR A 273 -3.99 2.09 -11.88
N THR A 274 -2.72 2.41 -11.72
CA THR A 274 -1.87 1.91 -10.65
C THR A 274 -1.16 3.09 -10.00
N ILE A 275 -1.34 3.24 -8.70
CA ILE A 275 -0.60 4.22 -7.91
C ILE A 275 0.68 3.59 -7.40
N VAL A 276 1.80 4.26 -7.63
CA VAL A 276 3.13 3.83 -7.18
C VAL A 276 3.69 4.89 -6.24
N ALA A 277 4.18 4.47 -5.09
CA ALA A 277 4.95 5.34 -4.20
C ALA A 277 6.27 4.66 -3.81
N ILE A 278 7.37 5.39 -3.87
CA ILE A 278 8.69 4.90 -3.46
C ILE A 278 9.05 5.50 -2.10
N HIS A 279 9.31 4.65 -1.13
CA HIS A 279 9.85 5.07 0.15
C HIS A 279 11.37 5.16 0.05
N ALA A 280 11.90 6.35 0.29
CA ALA A 280 13.34 6.58 0.28
C ALA A 280 13.94 6.40 1.68
N ALA A 281 15.12 5.80 1.73
CA ALA A 281 15.98 5.82 2.91
C ALA A 281 17.28 6.54 2.56
N ASN A 282 17.82 7.32 3.50
CA ASN A 282 19.15 7.90 3.30
C ASN A 282 20.18 6.76 3.21
N SER A 283 21.14 6.89 2.30
CA SER A 283 22.33 6.04 2.31
C SER A 283 23.05 6.24 3.63
N ALA A 284 23.38 5.13 4.30
CA ALA A 284 24.14 5.17 5.55
C ALA A 284 25.57 5.65 5.31
#